data_1ba66dae5095becedb67ab48fdcc1b05
#
_entry.id   1ba66dae5095becedb67ab48fdcc1b05
#
_cell.length_a   1.000
_cell.length_b   1.000
_cell.length_c   1.000
_cell.angle_alpha   90.00
_cell.angle_beta   90.00
_cell.angle_gamma   90.00
#
_symmetry.space_group_name_H-M   'P 1'
#
loop_
_entity.id
_entity.type
_entity.pdbx_description
1 polymer ?
#
loop_
_entity_poly.entity_id
_entity_poly.type
_entity_poly.pdbx_seq_one_letter_code
_entity_poly.pdbx_strand_id
1 'polypeptide(L)'
;MKILIIQQKMIGDVLTSTILFDVIKKKYPDAELHFLLNTHTFPVVENHPHIDNLIFFSPKEEQNYCELLKFLWRIKKQKYDVVIDIYGKLSSNLISMFSGAKTKISYYKPYTSFIYTHPIKRLKAAQNGLSLALENRIKLLTALDIDFMELSPKIHLTKTE
;
A
#
# COMPACT_ATOMS: atom_id res chain seq x y z
N MET A 1 11.60 -10.27 -4.67
CA MET A 1 10.20 -9.83 -4.89
C MET A 1 10.11 -8.36 -4.51
N LYS A 2 9.59 -7.54 -5.40
CA LYS A 2 9.46 -6.10 -5.21
C LYS A 2 7.97 -5.71 -5.14
N ILE A 3 7.57 -5.09 -4.05
CA ILE A 3 6.16 -4.81 -3.74
C ILE A 3 5.95 -3.31 -3.57
N LEU A 4 4.93 -2.77 -4.25
CA LEU A 4 4.43 -1.42 -4.05
C LEU A 4 3.14 -1.46 -3.23
N ILE A 5 3.10 -0.74 -2.12
CA ILE A 5 1.91 -0.53 -1.30
C ILE A 5 1.46 0.91 -1.49
N ILE A 6 0.17 1.12 -1.74
CA ILE A 6 -0.40 2.43 -2.06
C ILE A 6 -1.45 2.82 -1.02
N GLN A 7 -1.18 3.90 -0.27
CA GLN A 7 -2.14 4.59 0.59
C GLN A 7 -1.79 6.08 0.60
N GLN A 8 -2.49 6.87 -0.20
CA GLN A 8 -2.07 8.25 -0.49
C GLN A 8 -2.41 9.27 0.59
N LYS A 9 -3.61 9.24 1.11
CA LYS A 9 -4.16 10.31 1.98
C LYS A 9 -4.63 9.74 3.31
N MET A 10 -4.90 10.63 4.26
CA MET A 10 -5.35 10.36 5.63
C MET A 10 -4.26 9.73 6.51
N ILE A 11 -3.76 10.53 7.45
CA ILE A 11 -2.64 10.15 8.35
C ILE A 11 -2.94 8.84 9.10
N GLY A 12 -4.17 8.68 9.63
CA GLY A 12 -4.57 7.45 10.31
C GLY A 12 -4.58 6.22 9.40
N ASP A 13 -5.00 6.38 8.15
CA ASP A 13 -4.99 5.29 7.17
C ASP A 13 -3.57 4.91 6.74
N VAL A 14 -2.70 5.91 6.57
CA VAL A 14 -1.28 5.67 6.27
C VAL A 14 -0.62 4.94 7.44
N LEU A 15 -0.83 5.40 8.67
CA LEU A 15 -0.29 4.76 9.87
C LEU A 15 -0.77 3.31 10.02
N THR A 16 -2.08 3.08 9.90
CA THR A 16 -2.63 1.72 10.03
C THR A 16 -2.20 0.80 8.89
N SER A 17 -1.82 1.33 7.74
CA SER A 17 -1.29 0.56 6.61
C SER A 17 0.14 0.06 6.84
N THR A 18 0.89 0.66 7.77
CA THR A 18 2.26 0.22 8.07
C THR A 18 2.34 -1.21 8.60
N ILE A 19 1.25 -1.72 9.19
CA ILE A 19 1.18 -3.12 9.64
C ILE A 19 1.49 -4.11 8.51
N LEU A 20 1.17 -3.77 7.27
CA LEU A 20 1.44 -4.65 6.13
C LEU A 20 2.93 -4.86 5.91
N PHE A 21 3.74 -3.85 6.15
CA PHE A 21 5.21 -3.94 6.01
C PHE A 21 5.80 -4.92 7.01
N ASP A 22 5.37 -4.85 8.26
CA ASP A 22 5.82 -5.77 9.32
C ASP A 22 5.42 -7.21 9.00
N VAL A 23 4.18 -7.41 8.58
CA VAL A 23 3.65 -8.75 8.25
C VAL A 23 4.34 -9.35 7.03
N ILE A 24 4.52 -8.55 5.97
CA ILE A 24 5.19 -9.01 4.74
C ILE A 24 6.65 -9.36 5.01
N LYS A 25 7.40 -8.48 5.70
CA LYS A 25 8.82 -8.75 6.03
C LYS A 25 9.00 -9.98 6.91
N LYS A 26 8.06 -10.28 7.79
CA LYS A 26 8.12 -11.48 8.62
C LYS A 26 8.04 -12.76 7.78
N LYS A 27 7.21 -12.79 6.75
CA LYS A 27 7.08 -13.94 5.84
C LYS A 27 8.09 -13.92 4.69
N TYR A 28 8.38 -12.76 4.16
CA TYR A 28 9.28 -12.53 3.03
C TYR A 28 10.37 -11.52 3.40
N PRO A 29 11.40 -11.92 4.19
CA PRO A 29 12.43 -11.01 4.70
C PRO A 29 13.20 -10.27 3.59
N ASP A 30 13.40 -10.92 2.45
CA ASP A 30 14.13 -10.38 1.30
C ASP A 30 13.26 -9.57 0.33
N ALA A 31 11.97 -9.37 0.64
CA ALA A 31 11.10 -8.54 -0.18
C ALA A 31 11.51 -7.06 -0.07
N GLU A 32 11.63 -6.40 -1.22
CA GLU A 32 11.82 -4.95 -1.30
C GLU A 32 10.45 -4.27 -1.25
N LEU A 33 10.20 -3.48 -0.22
CA LEU A 33 8.89 -2.86 0.06
C LEU A 33 8.94 -1.36 -0.14
N HIS A 34 8.15 -0.86 -1.10
CA HIS A 34 7.98 0.56 -1.38
C HIS A 34 6.61 1.04 -0.93
N PHE A 35 6.54 2.24 -0.38
CA PHE A 35 5.30 2.85 0.05
C PHE A 35 5.02 4.12 -0.75
N LEU A 36 3.87 4.18 -1.39
CA LEU A 36 3.39 5.34 -2.14
C LEU A 36 2.35 6.10 -1.31
N LEU A 37 2.65 7.34 -1.00
CA LEU A 37 1.84 8.21 -0.14
C LEU A 37 1.98 9.69 -0.55
N ASN A 38 1.14 10.56 0.03
CA ASN A 38 1.30 11.99 -0.13
C ASN A 38 2.31 12.55 0.88
N THR A 39 2.99 13.61 0.51
CA THR A 39 4.05 14.24 1.32
C THR A 39 3.59 14.64 2.72
N HIS A 40 2.35 15.11 2.88
CA HIS A 40 1.84 15.53 4.20
C HIS A 40 1.66 14.38 5.20
N THR A 41 1.64 13.12 4.74
CA THR A 41 1.53 11.94 5.60
C THR A 41 2.88 11.32 5.95
N PHE A 42 3.97 11.83 5.39
CA PHE A 42 5.33 11.35 5.59
C PHE A 42 5.76 11.20 7.06
N PRO A 43 5.48 12.17 7.97
CA PRO A 43 6.00 12.12 9.34
C PRO A 43 5.64 10.85 10.12
N VAL A 44 4.54 10.19 9.78
CA VAL A 44 4.12 8.97 10.51
C VAL A 44 4.84 7.70 10.06
N VAL A 45 5.60 7.78 8.98
CA VAL A 45 6.31 6.62 8.38
C VAL A 45 7.81 6.85 8.19
N GLU A 46 8.30 8.04 8.49
CA GLU A 46 9.69 8.48 8.21
C GLU A 46 10.76 7.48 8.67
N ASN A 47 10.58 6.89 9.84
CA ASN A 47 11.56 6.01 10.45
C ASN A 47 11.11 4.54 10.50
N HIS A 48 10.17 4.14 9.64
CA HIS A 48 9.68 2.77 9.66
C HIS A 48 10.75 1.80 9.10
N PRO A 49 11.20 0.81 9.91
CA PRO A 49 12.37 -0.01 9.57
C PRO A 49 12.17 -0.94 8.36
N HIS A 50 10.92 -1.23 8.02
CA HIS A 50 10.58 -2.18 6.97
C HIS A 50 10.12 -1.53 5.66
N ILE A 51 10.17 -0.18 5.57
CA ILE A 51 9.93 0.54 4.32
C ILE A 51 11.28 0.81 3.66
N ASP A 52 11.55 0.13 2.55
CA ASP A 52 12.82 0.26 1.83
C ASP A 52 12.88 1.54 0.99
N ASN A 53 11.73 2.02 0.49
CA ASN A 53 11.66 3.26 -0.27
C ASN A 53 10.28 3.93 -0.16
N LEU A 54 10.29 5.27 -0.11
CA LEU A 54 9.10 6.11 -0.11
C LEU A 54 8.91 6.76 -1.48
N ILE A 55 7.70 6.71 -2.00
CA ILE A 55 7.32 7.34 -3.28
C ILE A 55 6.22 8.35 -2.99
N PHE A 56 6.47 9.61 -3.33
CA PHE A 56 5.53 10.68 -3.09
C PHE A 56 4.69 10.96 -4.33
N PHE A 57 3.38 10.95 -4.15
CA PHE A 57 2.41 11.42 -5.11
C PHE A 57 1.87 12.77 -4.62
N SER A 58 2.23 13.85 -5.29
CA SER A 58 1.96 15.21 -4.87
C SER A 58 0.82 15.86 -5.67
N PRO A 59 0.31 17.04 -5.25
CA PRO A 59 -0.65 17.78 -6.05
C PRO A 59 -0.18 18.09 -7.47
N LYS A 60 1.13 18.12 -7.72
CA LYS A 60 1.71 18.35 -9.04
C LYS A 60 1.31 17.25 -10.02
N GLU A 61 1.45 15.98 -9.62
CA GLU A 61 1.03 14.83 -10.42
C GLU A 61 -0.50 14.71 -10.50
N GLU A 62 -1.21 15.13 -9.45
CA GLU A 62 -2.67 15.07 -9.42
C GLU A 62 -3.32 16.08 -10.36
N GLN A 63 -2.71 17.26 -10.59
CA GLN A 63 -3.28 18.37 -11.32
C GLN A 63 -2.72 18.54 -12.75
N ASN A 64 -1.61 17.90 -13.09
CA ASN A 64 -0.93 18.04 -14.36
C ASN A 64 -0.77 16.70 -15.06
N TYR A 65 -1.43 16.53 -16.21
CA TYR A 65 -1.39 15.28 -16.98
C TYR A 65 0.02 14.88 -17.43
N CYS A 66 0.86 15.85 -17.82
CA CYS A 66 2.23 15.54 -18.22
C CYS A 66 3.06 14.99 -17.06
N GLU A 67 2.90 15.57 -15.88
CA GLU A 67 3.58 15.10 -14.68
C GLU A 67 3.03 13.75 -14.22
N LEU A 68 1.73 13.55 -14.33
CA LEU A 68 1.11 12.24 -14.06
C LEU A 68 1.66 11.16 -14.99
N LEU A 69 1.75 11.43 -16.30
CA LEU A 69 2.29 10.45 -17.26
C LEU A 69 3.77 10.13 -16.99
N LYS A 70 4.58 11.13 -16.66
CA LYS A 70 5.98 10.92 -16.23
C LYS A 70 6.05 10.06 -14.97
N PHE A 71 5.17 10.31 -14.01
CA PHE A 71 5.08 9.56 -12.77
C PHE A 71 4.71 8.08 -13.03
N LEU A 72 3.67 7.84 -13.81
CA LEU A 72 3.24 6.48 -14.18
C LEU A 72 4.36 5.71 -14.90
N TRP A 73 5.10 6.38 -15.76
CA TRP A 73 6.23 5.78 -16.44
C TRP A 73 7.39 5.45 -15.49
N ARG A 74 7.68 6.31 -14.50
CA ARG A 74 8.63 6.01 -13.41
C ARG A 74 8.21 4.78 -12.61
N ILE A 75 6.92 4.67 -12.27
CA ILE A 75 6.37 3.50 -11.58
C ILE A 75 6.56 2.23 -12.42
N LYS A 76 6.22 2.28 -13.69
CA LYS A 76 6.39 1.14 -14.60
C LYS A 76 7.85 0.68 -14.70
N LYS A 77 8.79 1.59 -14.73
CA LYS A 77 10.23 1.30 -14.77
C LYS A 77 10.75 0.59 -13.52
N GLN A 78 10.08 0.71 -12.38
CA GLN A 78 10.44 0.04 -11.15
C GLN A 78 10.26 -1.48 -11.21
N LYS A 79 9.46 -1.99 -12.15
CA LYS A 79 9.21 -3.42 -12.38
C LYS A 79 8.74 -4.14 -11.11
N TYR A 80 7.67 -3.63 -10.51
CA TYR A 80 7.06 -4.28 -9.36
C TYR A 80 6.50 -5.65 -9.72
N ASP A 81 6.70 -6.63 -8.85
CA ASP A 81 6.07 -7.95 -8.95
C ASP A 81 4.64 -7.90 -8.44
N VAL A 82 4.42 -7.14 -7.36
CA VAL A 82 3.14 -7.01 -6.65
C VAL A 82 2.81 -5.53 -6.41
N VAL A 83 1.56 -5.18 -6.60
CA VAL A 83 0.97 -3.90 -6.15
C VAL A 83 -0.18 -4.19 -5.20
N ILE A 84 -0.17 -3.55 -4.03
CA ILE A 84 -1.25 -3.60 -3.04
C ILE A 84 -1.83 -2.20 -2.92
N ASP A 85 -2.99 -1.98 -3.52
CA ASP A 85 -3.70 -0.72 -3.48
C ASP A 85 -4.77 -0.72 -2.38
N ILE A 86 -4.44 -0.11 -1.24
CA ILE A 86 -5.36 0.05 -0.11
C ILE A 86 -6.26 1.26 -0.34
N TYR A 87 -5.77 2.28 -1.03
CA TYR A 87 -6.47 3.56 -1.23
C TYR A 87 -7.66 3.43 -2.17
N GLY A 88 -7.50 2.73 -3.29
CA GLY A 88 -8.58 2.38 -4.23
C GLY A 88 -9.35 3.58 -4.79
N LYS A 89 -8.68 4.69 -5.08
CA LYS A 89 -9.22 5.88 -5.73
C LYS A 89 -8.71 5.98 -7.16
N LEU A 90 -9.21 6.95 -7.94
CA LEU A 90 -8.86 7.09 -9.35
C LEU A 90 -7.35 7.12 -9.58
N SER A 91 -6.62 7.93 -8.82
CA SER A 91 -5.15 8.03 -8.95
C SER A 91 -4.43 6.71 -8.68
N SER A 92 -4.79 6.02 -7.59
CA SER A 92 -4.16 4.73 -7.25
C SER A 92 -4.57 3.60 -8.20
N ASN A 93 -5.80 3.64 -8.73
CA ASN A 93 -6.24 2.70 -9.76
C ASN A 93 -5.39 2.86 -11.05
N LEU A 94 -5.12 4.10 -11.47
CA LEU A 94 -4.25 4.38 -12.62
C LEU A 94 -2.82 3.89 -12.37
N ILE A 95 -2.27 4.17 -11.20
CA ILE A 95 -0.93 3.72 -10.81
C ILE A 95 -0.85 2.19 -10.84
N SER A 96 -1.83 1.50 -10.25
CA SER A 96 -1.90 0.04 -10.25
C SER A 96 -2.01 -0.54 -11.65
N MET A 97 -2.85 0.08 -12.50
CA MET A 97 -3.05 -0.37 -13.89
C MET A 97 -1.78 -0.24 -14.71
N PHE A 98 -1.08 0.91 -14.60
CA PHE A 98 0.12 1.20 -15.38
C PHE A 98 1.42 0.64 -14.78
N SER A 99 1.40 0.11 -13.56
CA SER A 99 2.59 -0.43 -12.89
C SER A 99 3.27 -1.57 -13.64
N GLY A 100 2.51 -2.32 -14.44
CA GLY A 100 2.97 -3.53 -15.11
C GLY A 100 3.14 -4.74 -14.18
N ALA A 101 2.76 -4.63 -12.90
CA ALA A 101 2.84 -5.73 -11.95
C ALA A 101 1.93 -6.90 -12.36
N LYS A 102 2.43 -8.12 -12.19
CA LYS A 102 1.67 -9.34 -12.48
C LYS A 102 0.56 -9.58 -11.45
N THR A 103 0.84 -9.29 -10.19
CA THR A 103 -0.11 -9.42 -9.08
C THR A 103 -0.54 -8.05 -8.61
N LYS A 104 -1.84 -7.78 -8.69
CA LYS A 104 -2.45 -6.51 -8.26
C LYS A 104 -3.58 -6.82 -7.31
N ILE A 105 -3.47 -6.33 -6.09
CA ILE A 105 -4.37 -6.62 -4.97
C ILE A 105 -5.05 -5.34 -4.54
N SER A 106 -6.36 -5.36 -4.36
CA SER A 106 -7.13 -4.25 -3.79
C SER A 106 -8.44 -4.75 -3.21
N TYR A 107 -9.17 -3.86 -2.57
CA TYR A 107 -10.54 -4.15 -2.16
C TYR A 107 -11.46 -4.25 -3.36
N TYR A 108 -12.35 -5.23 -3.33
CA TYR A 108 -13.37 -5.41 -4.36
C TYR A 108 -14.28 -4.19 -4.47
N LYS A 109 -14.41 -3.68 -5.68
CA LYS A 109 -15.40 -2.70 -6.12
C LYS A 109 -15.90 -3.08 -7.51
N PRO A 110 -17.22 -3.09 -7.76
CA PRO A 110 -17.75 -3.58 -9.05
C PRO A 110 -17.17 -2.89 -10.28
N TYR A 111 -16.88 -1.59 -10.15
CA TYR A 111 -16.44 -0.75 -11.28
C TYR A 111 -14.91 -0.69 -11.46
N THR A 112 -14.11 -1.25 -10.56
CA THR A 112 -12.64 -1.25 -10.67
C THR A 112 -12.01 -2.63 -10.52
N SER A 113 -12.80 -3.66 -10.22
CA SER A 113 -12.30 -5.02 -9.99
C SER A 113 -11.54 -5.60 -11.17
N PHE A 114 -11.83 -5.16 -12.40
CA PHE A 114 -11.13 -5.59 -13.62
C PHE A 114 -9.65 -5.14 -13.68
N ILE A 115 -9.26 -4.13 -12.89
CA ILE A 115 -7.87 -3.65 -12.80
C ILE A 115 -6.99 -4.63 -12.00
N TYR A 116 -7.60 -5.30 -11.02
CA TYR A 116 -6.91 -6.10 -10.03
C TYR A 116 -7.02 -7.60 -10.30
N THR A 117 -5.91 -8.28 -10.13
CA THR A 117 -5.87 -9.76 -10.24
C THR A 117 -6.50 -10.43 -9.01
N HIS A 118 -6.45 -9.76 -7.85
CA HIS A 118 -7.02 -10.22 -6.59
C HIS A 118 -7.87 -9.13 -5.94
N PRO A 119 -9.14 -8.97 -6.38
CA PRO A 119 -10.09 -8.08 -5.71
C PRO A 119 -10.65 -8.76 -4.45
N ILE A 120 -10.29 -8.25 -3.29
CA ILE A 120 -10.61 -8.85 -1.98
C ILE A 120 -11.84 -8.18 -1.38
N LYS A 121 -12.87 -8.95 -1.05
CA LYS A 121 -14.05 -8.44 -0.35
C LYS A 121 -13.73 -8.08 1.09
N ARG A 122 -14.17 -6.88 1.51
CA ARG A 122 -14.00 -6.43 2.90
C ARG A 122 -14.82 -7.26 3.88
N LEU A 123 -14.28 -7.44 5.07
CA LEU A 123 -15.07 -7.93 6.22
C LEU A 123 -16.12 -6.88 6.60
N LYS A 124 -17.29 -7.34 7.01
CA LYS A 124 -18.37 -6.48 7.53
C LYS A 124 -18.25 -6.21 9.03
N ALA A 125 -17.58 -7.12 9.75
CA ALA A 125 -17.34 -7.04 11.18
C ALA A 125 -15.96 -7.62 11.51
N ALA A 126 -15.33 -7.12 12.57
CA ALA A 126 -14.08 -7.65 13.08
C ALA A 126 -14.28 -9.07 13.65
N GLN A 127 -13.31 -9.96 13.42
CA GLN A 127 -13.40 -11.38 13.74
C GLN A 127 -12.27 -11.89 14.66
N ASN A 128 -11.16 -11.15 14.71
CA ASN A 128 -9.91 -11.63 15.33
C ASN A 128 -9.37 -10.70 16.42
N GLY A 129 -10.22 -9.84 16.98
CA GLY A 129 -9.87 -8.97 18.10
C GLY A 129 -9.12 -7.68 17.75
N LEU A 130 -8.83 -7.43 16.49
CA LEU A 130 -8.32 -6.14 16.00
C LEU A 130 -9.47 -5.23 15.55
N SER A 131 -9.15 -3.97 15.26
CA SER A 131 -10.13 -3.10 14.61
C SER A 131 -10.48 -3.61 13.22
N LEU A 132 -11.71 -3.38 12.77
CA LEU A 132 -12.16 -3.77 11.44
C LEU A 132 -11.24 -3.23 10.32
N ALA A 133 -10.70 -2.03 10.52
CA ALA A 133 -9.77 -1.41 9.57
C ALA A 133 -8.46 -2.20 9.44
N LEU A 134 -7.90 -2.65 10.55
CA LEU A 134 -6.67 -3.46 10.57
C LEU A 134 -6.90 -4.84 9.97
N GLU A 135 -7.98 -5.52 10.37
CA GLU A 135 -8.31 -6.84 9.85
C GLU A 135 -8.53 -6.82 8.34
N ASN A 136 -9.20 -5.78 7.81
CA ASN A 136 -9.37 -5.62 6.37
C ASN A 136 -8.03 -5.40 5.65
N ARG A 137 -7.09 -4.67 6.25
CA ARG A 137 -5.75 -4.50 5.65
C ARG A 137 -5.00 -5.83 5.59
N ILE A 138 -4.95 -6.55 6.69
CA ILE A 138 -4.29 -7.86 6.76
C ILE A 138 -4.95 -8.84 5.78
N LYS A 139 -6.26 -8.79 5.62
CA LYS A 139 -6.98 -9.63 4.66
C LYS A 139 -6.49 -9.47 3.22
N LEU A 140 -6.00 -8.30 2.82
CA LEU A 140 -5.40 -8.12 1.48
C LEU A 140 -4.21 -9.05 1.26
N LEU A 141 -3.49 -9.39 2.33
CA LEU A 141 -2.31 -10.24 2.27
C LEU A 141 -2.62 -11.73 2.05
N THR A 142 -3.89 -12.14 2.12
CA THR A 142 -4.27 -13.52 1.77
C THR A 142 -3.92 -13.86 0.32
N ALA A 143 -3.87 -12.86 -0.56
CA ALA A 143 -3.40 -13.03 -1.94
C ALA A 143 -1.89 -13.33 -2.05
N LEU A 144 -1.14 -13.17 -0.97
CA LEU A 144 0.30 -13.51 -0.84
C LEU A 144 0.52 -14.73 0.07
N ASP A 145 -0.51 -15.54 0.29
CA ASP A 145 -0.47 -16.70 1.20
C ASP A 145 -0.06 -16.34 2.64
N ILE A 146 -0.45 -15.14 3.08
CA ILE A 146 -0.23 -14.68 4.46
C ILE A 146 -1.55 -14.73 5.21
N ASP A 147 -1.58 -15.57 6.26
CA ASP A 147 -2.73 -15.66 7.14
C ASP A 147 -2.76 -14.51 8.17
N PHE A 148 -3.88 -14.42 8.89
CA PHE A 148 -4.07 -13.42 9.93
C PHE A 148 -2.95 -13.51 10.99
N MET A 149 -2.38 -12.33 11.33
CA MET A 149 -1.39 -12.18 12.39
C MET A 149 -1.80 -11.01 13.30
N GLU A 150 -1.70 -11.21 14.59
CA GLU A 150 -1.95 -10.16 15.58
C GLU A 150 -0.76 -9.19 15.65
N LEU A 151 -0.92 -8.02 15.04
CA LEU A 151 0.03 -6.92 15.06
C LEU A 151 -0.71 -5.59 15.23
N SER A 152 -0.07 -4.65 15.89
CA SER A 152 -0.54 -3.27 16.01
C SER A 152 0.37 -2.32 15.25
N PRO A 153 -0.17 -1.32 14.54
CA PRO A 153 0.65 -0.28 13.90
C PRO A 153 1.52 0.45 14.95
N LYS A 154 2.74 0.79 14.57
CA LYS A 154 3.67 1.51 15.43
C LYS A 154 4.18 2.76 14.72
N ILE A 155 4.33 3.84 15.47
CA ILE A 155 5.07 5.01 15.01
C ILE A 155 6.54 4.83 15.42
N HIS A 156 7.42 4.82 14.44
CA HIS A 156 8.85 4.78 14.68
C HIS A 156 9.38 6.20 14.77
N LEU A 157 9.56 6.68 16.01
CA LEU A 157 10.12 8.00 16.28
C LEU A 157 11.64 7.94 16.18
N THR A 158 12.27 8.96 15.58
CA THR A 158 13.71 9.21 15.75
C THR A 158 13.97 9.47 17.23
N LYS A 159 14.93 8.78 17.82
CA LYS A 159 15.49 9.20 19.10
C LYS A 159 16.18 10.55 18.84
N THR A 160 15.50 11.63 19.10
CA THR A 160 16.16 12.92 19.28
C THR A 160 16.92 12.81 20.61
N GLU A 161 18.23 12.83 20.52
CA GLU A 161 19.09 13.00 21.66
C GLU A 161 18.79 14.30 22.39
#